data_362ee422bd105f93f1030b9dd0fcf274
#
_entry.id   362ee422bd105f93f1030b9dd0fcf274
#
_cell.length_a   1.000
_cell.length_b   1.000
_cell.length_c   1.000
_cell.angle_alpha   90.00
_cell.angle_beta   90.00
_cell.angle_gamma   90.00
#
_symmetry.space_group_name_H-M   'P 1'
#
loop_
_entity.id
_entity.type
_entity.pdbx_description
1 polymer ?
#
loop_
_entity_poly.entity_id
_entity_poly.type
_entity_poly.pdbx_seq_one_letter_code
_entity_poly.pdbx_strand_id
1 'polypeptide(L)'
;MLTRHSTVGEFINSTLTSMSKRELELWPQLEESREHDVVHDFRVEIRRLRSVLGSCSTLVDPEWLIHYRQRLKWVDGMISPLRNVQVLLNRFHKYPTPLLENNSGVEATLEMTLREREAQFQLDMQRREFLDWVECLQIENLQNIPTITPNGEVYDFLKAFNKEQWKSLSKFARNSNSDRLHKVRIKAKKVRYLAEVSIPVLGPKIEKQEQDSSQIQQLLGELQDSRMMIDLVKRGEIFEFEKIQSTRIVREWKVLAKEIFE
;
A
#
# COMPACT_ATOMS: atom_id res chain seq x y z
N MET A 1 6.67 16.66 18.52
CA MET A 1 5.39 15.89 18.42
C MET A 1 4.39 16.77 17.70
N LEU A 2 3.72 16.25 16.66
CA LEU A 2 2.73 17.04 15.89
C LEU A 2 1.50 17.36 16.73
N THR A 3 0.95 18.55 16.53
CA THR A 3 -0.21 19.07 17.25
C THR A 3 -1.14 19.80 16.28
N ARG A 4 -2.29 20.29 16.79
CA ARG A 4 -3.23 21.12 16.02
C ARG A 4 -2.59 22.40 15.46
N HIS A 5 -1.59 22.93 16.13
CA HIS A 5 -0.89 24.17 15.76
C HIS A 5 0.40 23.93 14.97
N SER A 6 0.65 22.70 14.55
CA SER A 6 1.81 22.39 13.73
C SER A 6 1.72 23.08 12.38
N THR A 7 2.87 23.52 11.91
CA THR A 7 3.02 24.11 10.58
C THR A 7 3.08 23.03 9.49
N VAL A 8 2.89 23.42 8.24
CA VAL A 8 3.05 22.55 7.07
C VAL A 8 4.48 21.95 7.04
N GLY A 9 5.51 22.77 7.30
CA GLY A 9 6.89 22.31 7.32
C GLY A 9 7.13 21.25 8.40
N GLU A 10 6.66 21.48 9.62
CA GLU A 10 6.76 20.51 10.72
C GLU A 10 6.03 19.20 10.40
N PHE A 11 4.84 19.29 9.82
CA PHE A 11 4.04 18.11 9.45
C PHE A 11 4.75 17.28 8.37
N ILE A 12 5.18 17.90 7.28
CA ILE A 12 5.85 17.22 6.18
C ILE A 12 7.16 16.59 6.65
N ASN A 13 8.01 17.36 7.32
CA ASN A 13 9.30 16.85 7.81
C ASN A 13 9.12 15.72 8.82
N SER A 14 8.26 15.88 9.82
CA SER A 14 8.00 14.84 10.83
C SER A 14 7.43 13.56 10.20
N THR A 15 6.48 13.70 9.29
CA THR A 15 5.83 12.56 8.63
C THR A 15 6.81 11.79 7.76
N LEU A 16 7.56 12.48 6.89
CA LEU A 16 8.49 11.84 5.98
C LEU A 16 9.69 11.24 6.73
N THR A 17 10.24 11.95 7.72
CA THR A 17 11.32 11.41 8.57
C THR A 17 10.90 10.14 9.30
N SER A 18 9.68 10.11 9.86
CA SER A 18 9.17 8.92 10.55
C SER A 18 9.01 7.72 9.61
N MET A 19 8.51 7.96 8.40
CA MET A 19 8.31 6.90 7.40
C MET A 19 9.66 6.39 6.86
N SER A 20 10.57 7.29 6.52
CA SER A 20 11.91 6.92 6.03
C SER A 20 12.75 6.21 7.07
N LYS A 21 12.63 6.59 8.35
CA LYS A 21 13.28 5.86 9.44
C LYS A 21 12.83 4.40 9.46
N ARG A 22 11.54 4.13 9.28
CA ARG A 22 11.02 2.75 9.23
C ARG A 22 11.56 1.98 8.02
N GLU A 23 11.69 2.61 6.86
CA GLU A 23 12.29 2.00 5.67
C GLU A 23 13.77 1.67 5.89
N LEU A 24 14.54 2.58 6.52
CA LEU A 24 15.95 2.34 6.88
C LEU A 24 16.13 1.22 7.92
N GLU A 25 15.17 1.03 8.83
CA GLU A 25 15.18 -0.08 9.79
C GLU A 25 14.89 -1.43 9.10
N LEU A 26 14.07 -1.44 8.07
CA LEU A 26 13.72 -2.64 7.31
C LEU A 26 14.79 -3.01 6.27
N TRP A 27 15.56 -2.04 5.83
CA TRP A 27 16.56 -2.24 4.77
C TRP A 27 17.59 -3.34 5.09
N PRO A 28 18.31 -3.33 6.23
CA PRO A 28 19.27 -4.38 6.57
C PRO A 28 18.64 -5.76 6.64
N GLN A 29 17.38 -5.83 7.16
CA GLN A 29 16.64 -7.08 7.22
C GLN A 29 16.33 -7.62 5.82
N LEU A 30 16.06 -6.74 4.87
CA LEU A 30 15.80 -7.08 3.48
C LEU A 30 17.07 -7.57 2.75
N GLU A 31 18.25 -7.07 3.14
CA GLU A 31 19.54 -7.57 2.64
C GLU A 31 19.86 -8.97 3.16
N GLU A 32 19.56 -9.23 4.43
CA GLU A 32 19.82 -10.53 5.08
C GLU A 32 18.79 -11.59 4.72
N SER A 33 17.52 -11.22 4.65
CA SER A 33 16.40 -12.14 4.49
C SER A 33 15.35 -11.58 3.52
N ARG A 34 14.83 -12.45 2.64
CA ARG A 34 13.69 -12.15 1.76
C ARG A 34 12.42 -12.81 2.27
N GLU A 35 12.33 -13.01 3.57
CA GLU A 35 11.15 -13.55 4.20
C GLU A 35 9.91 -12.74 3.85
N HIS A 36 8.80 -13.45 3.80
CA HIS A 36 7.51 -12.90 3.40
C HIS A 36 7.14 -11.62 4.16
N ASP A 37 7.39 -11.57 5.47
CA ASP A 37 6.97 -10.45 6.30
C ASP A 37 7.87 -9.23 6.12
N VAL A 38 9.18 -9.42 5.97
CA VAL A 38 10.14 -8.34 5.70
C VAL A 38 9.85 -7.66 4.36
N VAL A 39 9.66 -8.46 3.31
CA VAL A 39 9.28 -7.97 1.97
C VAL A 39 7.91 -7.29 2.01
N HIS A 40 6.98 -7.82 2.80
CA HIS A 40 5.67 -7.21 3.00
C HIS A 40 5.77 -5.83 3.61
N ASP A 41 6.44 -5.74 4.75
CA ASP A 41 6.53 -4.52 5.54
C ASP A 41 7.24 -3.41 4.76
N PHE A 42 8.37 -3.71 4.13
CA PHE A 42 9.07 -2.75 3.29
C PHE A 42 8.18 -2.22 2.15
N ARG A 43 7.49 -3.12 1.44
CA ARG A 43 6.56 -2.71 0.38
C ARG A 43 5.37 -1.90 0.89
N VAL A 44 4.88 -2.18 2.10
CA VAL A 44 3.81 -1.40 2.74
C VAL A 44 4.29 0.03 2.99
N GLU A 45 5.49 0.22 3.54
CA GLU A 45 6.04 1.55 3.81
C GLU A 45 6.28 2.35 2.51
N ILE A 46 6.87 1.76 1.47
CA ILE A 46 7.01 2.40 0.15
C ILE A 46 5.66 2.88 -0.40
N ARG A 47 4.63 2.06 -0.30
CA ARG A 47 3.28 2.41 -0.80
C ARG A 47 2.60 3.46 0.06
N ARG A 48 2.82 3.42 1.37
CA ARG A 48 2.35 4.39 2.33
C ARG A 48 2.96 5.77 2.02
N LEU A 49 4.28 5.83 1.90
CA LEU A 49 5.01 7.04 1.56
C LEU A 49 4.54 7.64 0.22
N ARG A 50 4.42 6.82 -0.83
CA ARG A 50 3.88 7.25 -2.13
C ARG A 50 2.47 7.83 -2.02
N SER A 51 1.62 7.23 -1.20
CA SER A 51 0.24 7.67 -1.01
C SER A 51 0.15 8.99 -0.27
N VAL A 52 0.93 9.13 0.81
CA VAL A 52 1.01 10.37 1.62
C VAL A 52 1.54 11.52 0.79
N LEU A 53 2.66 11.34 0.09
CA LEU A 53 3.24 12.34 -0.81
C LEU A 53 2.28 12.74 -1.94
N GLY A 54 1.53 11.76 -2.48
CA GLY A 54 0.50 12.04 -3.47
C GLY A 54 -0.63 12.90 -2.93
N SER A 55 -0.96 12.72 -1.65
CA SER A 55 -2.01 13.48 -0.95
C SER A 55 -1.54 14.88 -0.56
N CYS A 56 -0.26 15.03 -0.22
CA CYS A 56 0.35 16.29 0.18
C CYS A 56 1.01 17.05 -0.98
N SER A 57 0.68 16.71 -2.23
CA SER A 57 1.33 17.26 -3.43
C SER A 57 1.25 18.76 -3.59
N THR A 58 0.25 19.42 -3.00
CA THR A 58 0.09 20.87 -3.00
C THR A 58 0.85 21.58 -1.88
N LEU A 59 1.48 20.83 -0.98
CA LEU A 59 2.24 21.36 0.15
C LEU A 59 3.76 21.34 -0.09
N VAL A 60 4.21 20.57 -1.06
CA VAL A 60 5.62 20.28 -1.33
C VAL A 60 6.00 20.84 -2.69
N ASP A 61 7.26 21.28 -2.84
CA ASP A 61 7.80 21.73 -4.12
C ASP A 61 7.57 20.70 -5.23
N PRO A 62 7.03 21.11 -6.38
CA PRO A 62 6.66 20.20 -7.46
C PRO A 62 7.85 19.46 -8.09
N GLU A 63 9.01 20.09 -8.24
CA GLU A 63 10.18 19.48 -8.87
C GLU A 63 10.76 18.41 -7.95
N TRP A 64 10.95 18.75 -6.67
CA TRP A 64 11.38 17.77 -5.67
C TRP A 64 10.42 16.58 -5.61
N LEU A 65 9.09 16.84 -5.59
CA LEU A 65 8.06 15.81 -5.50
C LEU A 65 8.09 14.86 -6.71
N ILE A 66 8.28 15.38 -7.92
CA ILE A 66 8.37 14.57 -9.14
C ILE A 66 9.54 13.60 -9.05
N HIS A 67 10.74 14.09 -8.71
CA HIS A 67 11.93 13.26 -8.58
C HIS A 67 11.78 12.19 -7.50
N TYR A 68 11.28 12.57 -6.33
CA TYR A 68 11.09 11.65 -5.23
C TYR A 68 10.06 10.55 -5.55
N ARG A 69 8.94 10.92 -6.17
CA ARG A 69 7.92 9.96 -6.62
C ARG A 69 8.38 9.01 -7.71
N GLN A 70 9.24 9.45 -8.60
CA GLN A 70 9.83 8.57 -9.63
C GLN A 70 10.69 7.48 -8.98
N ARG A 71 11.53 7.83 -8.03
CA ARG A 71 12.34 6.87 -7.25
C ARG A 71 11.48 5.87 -6.49
N LEU A 72 10.47 6.35 -5.76
CA LEU A 72 9.50 5.47 -5.07
C LEU A 72 8.75 4.53 -6.02
N LYS A 73 8.39 5.02 -7.20
CA LYS A 73 7.73 4.19 -8.22
C LYS A 73 8.67 3.09 -8.71
N TRP A 74 9.93 3.41 -8.90
CA TRP A 74 10.95 2.45 -9.33
C TRP A 74 11.14 1.35 -8.26
N VAL A 75 11.32 1.71 -6.99
CA VAL A 75 11.46 0.76 -5.87
C VAL A 75 10.21 -0.13 -5.72
N ASP A 76 8.99 0.45 -5.78
CA ASP A 76 7.75 -0.35 -5.74
C ASP A 76 7.66 -1.31 -6.94
N GLY A 77 8.15 -0.90 -8.11
CA GLY A 77 8.22 -1.75 -9.31
C GLY A 77 9.17 -2.93 -9.16
N MET A 78 10.29 -2.72 -8.48
CA MET A 78 11.31 -3.73 -8.21
C MET A 78 10.82 -4.79 -7.21
N ILE A 79 10.19 -4.39 -6.10
CA ILE A 79 9.77 -5.32 -5.04
C ILE A 79 8.40 -5.99 -5.33
N SER A 80 7.54 -5.35 -6.11
CA SER A 80 6.17 -5.84 -6.34
C SER A 80 6.09 -7.23 -6.99
N PRO A 81 6.95 -7.61 -7.97
CA PRO A 81 6.92 -8.94 -8.56
C PRO A 81 7.22 -10.04 -7.53
N LEU A 82 8.23 -9.86 -6.69
CA LEU A 82 8.57 -10.79 -5.61
C LEU A 82 7.38 -10.94 -4.65
N ARG A 83 6.85 -9.82 -4.14
CA ARG A 83 5.73 -9.86 -3.20
C ARG A 83 4.47 -10.50 -3.77
N ASN A 84 4.18 -10.32 -5.04
CA ASN A 84 3.00 -10.92 -5.67
C ASN A 84 3.10 -12.45 -5.69
N VAL A 85 4.26 -13.02 -5.95
CA VAL A 85 4.47 -14.48 -5.92
C VAL A 85 4.37 -15.00 -4.48
N GLN A 86 4.97 -14.32 -3.51
CA GLN A 86 4.83 -14.68 -2.09
C GLN A 86 3.36 -14.69 -1.64
N VAL A 87 2.55 -13.73 -2.07
CA VAL A 87 1.11 -13.68 -1.76
C VAL A 87 0.39 -14.88 -2.36
N LEU A 88 0.67 -15.21 -3.63
CA LEU A 88 0.06 -16.36 -4.30
C LEU A 88 0.45 -17.69 -3.66
N LEU A 89 1.72 -17.88 -3.32
CA LEU A 89 2.19 -19.08 -2.64
C LEU A 89 1.57 -19.23 -1.24
N ASN A 90 1.54 -18.15 -0.45
CA ASN A 90 0.90 -18.15 0.86
C ASN A 90 -0.63 -18.42 0.74
N ARG A 91 -1.27 -17.92 -0.31
CA ARG A 91 -2.68 -18.21 -0.57
C ARG A 91 -2.87 -19.66 -0.97
N PHE A 92 -2.00 -20.20 -1.82
CA PHE A 92 -2.01 -21.61 -2.23
C PHE A 92 -1.94 -22.54 -1.01
N HIS A 93 -1.00 -22.32 -0.09
CA HIS A 93 -0.84 -23.13 1.12
C HIS A 93 -2.03 -23.06 2.11
N LYS A 94 -2.95 -22.12 1.93
CA LYS A 94 -4.19 -22.04 2.73
C LYS A 94 -5.33 -22.88 2.19
N TYR A 95 -5.18 -23.52 1.04
CA TYR A 95 -6.21 -24.40 0.51
C TYR A 95 -6.29 -25.73 1.28
N PRO A 96 -7.49 -26.39 1.26
CA PRO A 96 -7.63 -27.73 1.80
C PRO A 96 -6.72 -28.74 1.06
N THR A 97 -6.20 -29.72 1.78
CA THR A 97 -5.29 -30.75 1.26
C THR A 97 -5.73 -31.39 -0.07
N PRO A 98 -7.01 -31.77 -0.27
CA PRO A 98 -7.41 -32.38 -1.55
C PRO A 98 -7.19 -31.45 -2.76
N LEU A 99 -7.34 -30.12 -2.59
CA LEU A 99 -7.04 -29.16 -3.65
C LEU A 99 -5.54 -29.04 -3.92
N LEU A 100 -4.70 -29.16 -2.88
CA LEU A 100 -3.24 -29.13 -3.01
C LEU A 100 -2.72 -30.35 -3.78
N GLU A 101 -3.15 -31.55 -3.40
CA GLU A 101 -2.73 -32.80 -4.03
C GLU A 101 -3.05 -32.83 -5.53
N ASN A 102 -4.23 -32.36 -5.92
CA ASN A 102 -4.64 -32.30 -7.33
C ASN A 102 -3.94 -31.19 -8.14
N ASN A 103 -3.21 -30.30 -7.48
CA ASN A 103 -2.60 -29.11 -8.11
C ASN A 103 -1.11 -28.92 -7.78
N SER A 104 -0.37 -30.00 -7.53
CA SER A 104 1.07 -29.98 -7.19
C SER A 104 1.93 -29.23 -8.21
N GLY A 105 1.56 -29.24 -9.48
CA GLY A 105 2.25 -28.50 -10.53
C GLY A 105 2.14 -26.97 -10.38
N VAL A 106 1.07 -26.47 -9.73
CA VAL A 106 0.91 -25.04 -9.42
C VAL A 106 1.92 -24.62 -8.37
N GLU A 107 2.10 -25.40 -7.32
CA GLU A 107 3.07 -25.16 -6.27
C GLU A 107 4.50 -25.08 -6.83
N ALA A 108 4.92 -26.10 -7.57
CA ALA A 108 6.24 -26.14 -8.19
C ALA A 108 6.49 -24.91 -9.10
N THR A 109 5.47 -24.46 -9.84
CA THR A 109 5.56 -23.27 -10.67
C THR A 109 5.73 -22.00 -9.82
N LEU A 110 4.98 -21.87 -8.73
CA LEU A 110 5.08 -20.73 -7.82
C LEU A 110 6.43 -20.68 -7.13
N GLU A 111 6.95 -21.83 -6.65
CA GLU A 111 8.26 -21.90 -6.01
C GLU A 111 9.41 -21.57 -6.98
N MET A 112 9.36 -22.09 -8.21
CA MET A 112 10.35 -21.73 -9.24
C MET A 112 10.33 -20.24 -9.53
N THR A 113 9.13 -19.68 -9.73
CA THR A 113 8.95 -18.25 -9.96
C THR A 113 9.43 -17.42 -8.77
N LEU A 114 9.20 -17.89 -7.53
CA LEU A 114 9.70 -17.22 -6.33
C LEU A 114 11.22 -17.11 -6.34
N ARG A 115 11.94 -18.21 -6.59
CA ARG A 115 13.42 -18.23 -6.67
C ARG A 115 13.94 -17.26 -7.76
N GLU A 116 13.30 -17.24 -8.92
CA GLU A 116 13.65 -16.30 -10.00
C GLU A 116 13.47 -14.84 -9.56
N ARG A 117 12.37 -14.53 -8.85
CA ARG A 117 12.09 -13.17 -8.37
C ARG A 117 12.99 -12.74 -7.23
N GLU A 118 13.37 -13.66 -6.36
CA GLU A 118 14.37 -13.41 -5.31
C GLU A 118 15.75 -13.10 -5.90
N ALA A 119 16.19 -13.88 -6.87
CA ALA A 119 17.46 -13.65 -7.57
C ALA A 119 17.46 -12.32 -8.31
N GLN A 120 16.38 -12.00 -9.03
CA GLN A 120 16.24 -10.71 -9.73
C GLN A 120 16.23 -9.54 -8.76
N PHE A 121 15.48 -9.66 -7.66
CA PHE A 121 15.42 -8.62 -6.63
C PHE A 121 16.80 -8.36 -6.00
N GLN A 122 17.58 -9.42 -5.75
CA GLN A 122 18.95 -9.30 -5.24
C GLN A 122 19.86 -8.53 -6.19
N LEU A 123 19.75 -8.78 -7.50
CA LEU A 123 20.49 -8.01 -8.51
C LEU A 123 20.05 -6.54 -8.56
N ASP A 124 18.75 -6.30 -8.45
CA ASP A 124 18.20 -4.96 -8.47
C ASP A 124 18.62 -4.12 -7.26
N MET A 125 18.80 -4.73 -6.08
CA MET A 125 19.31 -4.07 -4.88
C MET A 125 20.77 -3.61 -5.00
N GLN A 126 21.55 -4.21 -5.89
CA GLN A 126 22.95 -3.82 -6.15
C GLN A 126 23.07 -2.68 -7.17
N ARG A 127 21.95 -2.25 -7.78
CA ARG A 127 21.96 -1.16 -8.75
C ARG A 127 22.17 0.19 -8.07
N ARG A 128 22.86 1.07 -8.76
CA ARG A 128 23.16 2.41 -8.27
C ARG A 128 21.89 3.19 -7.92
N GLU A 129 20.83 3.07 -8.73
CA GLU A 129 19.54 3.73 -8.50
C GLU A 129 18.91 3.35 -7.17
N PHE A 130 19.13 2.10 -6.73
CA PHE A 130 18.65 1.66 -5.43
C PHE A 130 19.49 2.21 -4.28
N LEU A 131 20.79 2.20 -4.43
CA LEU A 131 21.72 2.79 -3.45
C LEU A 131 21.48 4.30 -3.32
N ASP A 132 21.28 5.00 -4.43
CA ASP A 132 20.89 6.41 -4.46
C ASP A 132 19.53 6.65 -3.76
N TRP A 133 18.62 5.68 -3.85
CA TRP A 133 17.34 5.73 -3.11
C TRP A 133 17.57 5.60 -1.60
N VAL A 134 18.34 4.62 -1.15
CA VAL A 134 18.67 4.42 0.28
C VAL A 134 19.33 5.66 0.85
N GLU A 135 20.27 6.28 0.11
CA GLU A 135 20.91 7.54 0.49
C GLU A 135 19.90 8.69 0.64
N CYS A 136 18.88 8.75 -0.23
CA CYS A 136 17.82 9.76 -0.11
C CYS A 136 16.93 9.60 1.12
N LEU A 137 16.87 8.40 1.71
CA LEU A 137 16.11 8.14 2.94
C LEU A 137 16.85 8.64 4.20
N GLN A 138 18.14 8.96 4.11
CA GLN A 138 18.90 9.42 5.27
C GLN A 138 18.27 10.72 5.84
N ILE A 139 18.17 10.75 7.16
CA ILE A 139 17.45 11.80 7.90
C ILE A 139 17.96 13.20 7.55
N GLU A 140 19.26 13.34 7.27
CA GLU A 140 19.92 14.59 6.88
C GLU A 140 19.35 15.17 5.58
N ASN A 141 18.99 14.30 4.63
CA ASN A 141 18.39 14.70 3.35
C ASN A 141 16.88 15.04 3.46
N LEU A 142 16.24 14.63 4.56
CA LEU A 142 14.81 14.85 4.81
C LEU A 142 14.52 16.03 5.74
N GLN A 143 15.55 16.60 6.39
CA GLN A 143 15.38 17.73 7.30
C GLN A 143 14.99 19.04 6.61
N ASN A 144 15.21 19.16 5.30
CA ASN A 144 14.99 20.37 4.52
C ASN A 144 14.11 20.13 3.28
N ILE A 145 13.01 19.39 3.45
CA ILE A 145 12.09 19.17 2.34
C ILE A 145 11.46 20.50 1.93
N PRO A 146 11.61 20.93 0.65
CA PRO A 146 11.08 22.20 0.20
C PRO A 146 9.55 22.16 0.22
N THR A 147 8.96 23.00 1.09
CA THR A 147 7.52 23.16 1.22
C THR A 147 7.08 24.53 0.68
N ILE A 148 5.88 24.60 0.09
CA ILE A 148 5.35 25.82 -0.57
C ILE A 148 5.01 26.89 0.48
N THR A 149 4.42 26.46 1.61
CA THR A 149 4.02 27.33 2.72
C THR A 149 4.50 26.77 4.06
N PRO A 150 5.81 26.80 4.34
CA PRO A 150 6.36 26.09 5.50
C PRO A 150 5.77 26.51 6.84
N ASN A 151 5.41 27.78 6.99
CA ASN A 151 4.86 28.37 8.22
C ASN A 151 3.32 28.38 8.29
N GLY A 152 2.65 27.88 7.24
CA GLY A 152 1.18 27.79 7.24
C GLY A 152 0.69 26.69 8.21
N GLU A 153 -0.43 26.92 8.88
CA GLU A 153 -1.07 25.91 9.73
C GLU A 153 -1.60 24.74 8.89
N VAL A 154 -1.25 23.51 9.28
CA VAL A 154 -1.62 22.30 8.52
C VAL A 154 -3.02 21.77 8.86
N TYR A 155 -3.59 22.19 9.99
CA TYR A 155 -4.85 21.66 10.50
C TYR A 155 -6.02 21.78 9.52
N ASP A 156 -6.29 22.99 9.03
CA ASP A 156 -7.43 23.24 8.14
C ASP A 156 -7.24 22.55 6.78
N PHE A 157 -6.01 22.49 6.28
CA PHE A 157 -5.69 21.72 5.09
C PHE A 157 -6.03 20.24 5.27
N LEU A 158 -5.49 19.60 6.32
CA LEU A 158 -5.72 18.17 6.56
C LEU A 158 -7.21 17.86 6.79
N LYS A 159 -7.92 18.73 7.52
CA LYS A 159 -9.36 18.60 7.77
C LYS A 159 -10.17 18.65 6.48
N ALA A 160 -9.94 19.66 5.65
CA ALA A 160 -10.62 19.81 4.37
C ALA A 160 -10.30 18.67 3.41
N PHE A 161 -9.02 18.30 3.32
CA PHE A 161 -8.54 17.29 2.40
C PHE A 161 -9.03 15.89 2.79
N ASN A 162 -8.95 15.49 4.06
CA ASN A 162 -9.52 14.22 4.53
C ASN A 162 -11.03 14.13 4.23
N LYS A 163 -11.78 15.20 4.49
CA LYS A 163 -13.21 15.28 4.18
C LYS A 163 -13.50 15.08 2.68
N GLU A 164 -12.70 15.70 1.83
CA GLU A 164 -12.86 15.59 0.37
C GLU A 164 -12.53 14.16 -0.11
N GLN A 165 -11.40 13.59 0.35
CA GLN A 165 -11.01 12.23 -0.02
C GLN A 165 -12.04 11.20 0.43
N TRP A 166 -12.59 11.34 1.63
CA TRP A 166 -13.67 10.49 2.13
C TRP A 166 -14.94 10.61 1.28
N LYS A 167 -15.38 11.82 0.98
CA LYS A 167 -16.53 12.07 0.10
C LYS A 167 -16.32 11.44 -1.29
N SER A 168 -15.13 11.59 -1.84
CA SER A 168 -14.76 10.98 -3.14
C SER A 168 -14.81 9.45 -3.09
N LEU A 169 -14.27 8.83 -2.03
CA LEU A 169 -14.34 7.38 -1.82
C LEU A 169 -15.79 6.93 -1.70
N SER A 170 -16.57 7.54 -0.83
CA SER A 170 -17.98 7.22 -0.57
C SER A 170 -18.82 7.29 -1.84
N LYS A 171 -18.73 8.40 -2.60
CA LYS A 171 -19.44 8.55 -3.88
C LYS A 171 -19.06 7.46 -4.89
N PHE A 172 -17.77 7.14 -4.97
CA PHE A 172 -17.28 6.14 -5.92
C PHE A 172 -17.69 4.72 -5.49
N ALA A 173 -17.61 4.41 -4.21
CA ALA A 173 -17.94 3.10 -3.64
C ALA A 173 -19.42 2.73 -3.83
N ARG A 174 -20.34 3.65 -3.54
CA ARG A 174 -21.78 3.45 -3.72
C ARG A 174 -22.20 3.11 -5.15
N ASN A 175 -21.47 3.62 -6.13
CA ASN A 175 -21.76 3.44 -7.56
C ASN A 175 -20.85 2.39 -8.22
N SER A 176 -20.17 1.54 -7.44
CA SER A 176 -19.21 0.59 -7.96
C SER A 176 -19.86 -0.78 -8.22
N ASN A 177 -19.70 -1.26 -9.46
CA ASN A 177 -19.86 -2.67 -9.82
C ASN A 177 -18.58 -3.46 -9.54
N SER A 178 -18.61 -4.78 -9.74
CA SER A 178 -17.48 -5.69 -9.48
C SER A 178 -16.18 -5.25 -10.17
N ASP A 179 -16.27 -4.70 -11.39
CA ASP A 179 -15.10 -4.33 -12.20
C ASP A 179 -14.39 -3.08 -11.67
N ARG A 180 -15.12 -2.26 -10.93
CA ARG A 180 -14.58 -1.02 -10.32
C ARG A 180 -14.01 -1.22 -8.91
N LEU A 181 -14.19 -2.40 -8.29
CA LEU A 181 -13.75 -2.64 -6.91
C LEU A 181 -12.25 -2.48 -6.71
N HIS A 182 -11.43 -2.77 -7.72
CA HIS A 182 -10.01 -2.47 -7.68
C HIS A 182 -9.73 -0.95 -7.48
N LYS A 183 -10.49 -0.10 -8.17
CA LYS A 183 -10.37 1.36 -8.00
C LYS A 183 -10.87 1.84 -6.63
N VAL A 184 -11.93 1.20 -6.08
CA VAL A 184 -12.37 1.45 -4.69
C VAL A 184 -11.25 1.15 -3.71
N ARG A 185 -10.60 -0.01 -3.84
CA ARG A 185 -9.45 -0.41 -3.01
C ARG A 185 -8.30 0.59 -3.07
N ILE A 186 -7.96 1.09 -4.26
CA ILE A 186 -6.91 2.11 -4.42
C ILE A 186 -7.29 3.41 -3.70
N LYS A 187 -8.56 3.84 -3.83
CA LYS A 187 -9.04 5.04 -3.13
C LYS A 187 -9.06 4.84 -1.61
N ALA A 188 -9.53 3.70 -1.13
CA ALA A 188 -9.53 3.38 0.29
C ALA A 188 -8.12 3.41 0.90
N LYS A 189 -7.12 2.88 0.20
CA LYS A 189 -5.71 2.98 0.63
C LYS A 189 -5.24 4.43 0.79
N LYS A 190 -5.59 5.30 -0.15
CA LYS A 190 -5.21 6.73 -0.07
C LYS A 190 -5.85 7.40 1.15
N VAL A 191 -7.14 7.13 1.36
CA VAL A 191 -7.87 7.66 2.51
C VAL A 191 -7.27 7.16 3.82
N ARG A 192 -7.02 5.85 3.92
CA ARG A 192 -6.43 5.23 5.10
C ARG A 192 -5.09 5.87 5.46
N TYR A 193 -4.13 5.90 4.55
CA TYR A 193 -2.79 6.41 4.83
C TYR A 193 -2.79 7.91 5.14
N LEU A 194 -3.66 8.69 4.49
CA LEU A 194 -3.83 10.09 4.83
C LEU A 194 -4.43 10.28 6.23
N ALA A 195 -5.48 9.52 6.55
CA ALA A 195 -6.10 9.56 7.87
C ALA A 195 -5.08 9.21 8.97
N GLU A 196 -4.32 8.14 8.79
CA GLU A 196 -3.30 7.67 9.71
C GLU A 196 -2.27 8.75 10.06
N VAL A 197 -1.69 9.43 9.06
CA VAL A 197 -0.71 10.49 9.31
C VAL A 197 -1.36 11.79 9.83
N SER A 198 -2.69 11.93 9.69
CA SER A 198 -3.43 13.08 10.17
C SER A 198 -3.90 12.96 11.62
N ILE A 199 -3.92 11.76 12.20
CA ILE A 199 -4.38 11.51 13.59
C ILE A 199 -3.68 12.44 14.61
N PRO A 200 -2.34 12.62 14.58
CA PRO A 200 -1.66 13.49 15.55
C PRO A 200 -2.14 14.96 15.50
N VAL A 201 -2.60 15.43 14.35
CA VAL A 201 -3.04 16.81 14.14
C VAL A 201 -4.55 16.95 14.34
N LEU A 202 -5.35 16.02 13.81
CA LEU A 202 -6.82 16.10 13.80
C LEU A 202 -7.48 15.41 14.99
N GLY A 203 -6.75 14.54 15.69
CA GLY A 203 -7.25 13.80 16.85
C GLY A 203 -8.17 12.62 16.48
N PRO A 204 -8.87 12.04 17.48
CA PRO A 204 -9.59 10.76 17.35
C PRO A 204 -10.73 10.74 16.32
N LYS A 205 -11.23 11.90 15.91
CA LYS A 205 -12.34 11.97 14.93
C LYS A 205 -11.98 11.36 13.57
N ILE A 206 -10.68 11.32 13.23
CA ILE A 206 -10.21 10.75 11.98
C ILE A 206 -9.93 9.24 12.06
N GLU A 207 -9.82 8.68 13.26
CA GLU A 207 -9.53 7.25 13.49
C GLU A 207 -10.60 6.34 12.90
N LYS A 208 -11.88 6.73 13.02
CA LYS A 208 -12.97 5.96 12.39
C LYS A 208 -12.81 5.87 10.87
N GLN A 209 -12.41 6.96 10.24
CA GLN A 209 -12.19 7.01 8.80
C GLN A 209 -11.00 6.10 8.38
N GLU A 210 -9.96 6.04 9.20
CA GLU A 210 -8.84 5.11 9.03
C GLU A 210 -9.32 3.66 9.15
N GLN A 211 -10.06 3.32 10.20
CA GLN A 211 -10.57 1.97 10.47
C GLN A 211 -11.51 1.49 9.34
N ASP A 212 -12.48 2.29 8.95
CA ASP A 212 -13.42 1.98 7.85
C ASP A 212 -12.65 1.74 6.54
N SER A 213 -11.66 2.59 6.25
CA SER A 213 -10.82 2.44 5.05
C SER A 213 -9.93 1.19 5.11
N SER A 214 -9.48 0.80 6.31
CA SER A 214 -8.72 -0.43 6.56
C SER A 214 -9.55 -1.67 6.27
N GLN A 215 -10.81 -1.71 6.76
CA GLN A 215 -11.74 -2.81 6.48
C GLN A 215 -12.02 -2.97 4.99
N ILE A 216 -12.27 -1.86 4.29
CA ILE A 216 -12.45 -1.85 2.83
C ILE A 216 -11.21 -2.41 2.13
N GLN A 217 -10.03 -1.97 2.56
CA GLN A 217 -8.76 -2.40 1.96
C GLN A 217 -8.52 -3.89 2.17
N GLN A 218 -8.84 -4.42 3.35
CA GLN A 218 -8.68 -5.84 3.69
C GLN A 218 -9.60 -6.70 2.80
N LEU A 219 -10.89 -6.43 2.81
CA LEU A 219 -11.87 -7.19 2.04
C LEU A 219 -11.57 -7.18 0.53
N LEU A 220 -11.30 -5.99 -0.03
CA LEU A 220 -10.99 -5.87 -1.45
C LEU A 220 -9.55 -6.31 -1.79
N GLY A 221 -8.69 -6.49 -0.78
CA GLY A 221 -7.41 -7.16 -0.89
C GLY A 221 -7.59 -8.65 -1.21
N GLU A 222 -8.41 -9.34 -0.44
CA GLU A 222 -8.74 -10.74 -0.65
C GLU A 222 -9.34 -10.98 -2.06
N LEU A 223 -10.20 -10.06 -2.54
CA LEU A 223 -10.72 -10.13 -3.91
C LEU A 223 -9.62 -10.02 -4.97
N GLN A 224 -8.66 -9.12 -4.75
CA GLN A 224 -7.54 -8.96 -5.68
C GLN A 224 -6.65 -10.20 -5.71
N ASP A 225 -6.36 -10.78 -4.54
CA ASP A 225 -5.53 -11.98 -4.43
C ASP A 225 -6.23 -13.19 -5.07
N SER A 226 -7.56 -13.31 -4.88
CA SER A 226 -8.40 -14.30 -5.55
C SER A 226 -8.34 -14.18 -7.08
N ARG A 227 -8.45 -12.96 -7.61
CA ARG A 227 -8.34 -12.71 -9.05
C ARG A 227 -6.96 -13.03 -9.61
N MET A 228 -5.90 -12.71 -8.87
CA MET A 228 -4.54 -13.07 -9.27
C MET A 228 -4.36 -14.58 -9.35
N MET A 229 -4.96 -15.35 -8.44
CA MET A 229 -4.94 -16.81 -8.48
C MET A 229 -5.74 -17.35 -9.66
N ILE A 230 -6.94 -16.82 -9.94
CA ILE A 230 -7.75 -17.16 -11.12
C ILE A 230 -6.95 -16.95 -12.41
N ASP A 231 -6.24 -15.83 -12.53
CA ASP A 231 -5.43 -15.50 -13.70
C ASP A 231 -4.24 -16.45 -13.86
N LEU A 232 -3.68 -16.94 -12.74
CA LEU A 232 -2.58 -17.90 -12.74
C LEU A 232 -3.02 -19.29 -13.18
N VAL A 233 -4.08 -19.82 -12.57
CA VAL A 233 -4.47 -21.23 -12.72
C VAL A 233 -5.33 -21.47 -13.97
N LYS A 234 -6.17 -20.52 -14.35
CA LYS A 234 -7.07 -20.48 -15.53
C LYS A 234 -8.12 -21.61 -15.64
N ARG A 235 -7.95 -22.73 -14.96
CA ARG A 235 -8.85 -23.89 -14.94
C ARG A 235 -8.55 -24.83 -13.76
N GLY A 236 -9.43 -25.79 -13.51
CA GLY A 236 -9.29 -26.79 -12.44
C GLY A 236 -9.99 -26.40 -11.13
N GLU A 237 -9.81 -27.22 -10.11
CA GLU A 237 -10.54 -27.10 -8.84
C GLU A 237 -10.21 -25.80 -8.09
N ILE A 238 -8.95 -25.36 -8.07
CA ILE A 238 -8.55 -24.07 -7.49
C ILE A 238 -9.22 -22.91 -8.22
N PHE A 239 -9.30 -22.99 -9.54
CA PHE A 239 -9.97 -21.96 -10.35
C PHE A 239 -11.45 -21.82 -9.98
N GLU A 240 -12.19 -22.93 -9.87
CA GLU A 240 -13.60 -22.90 -9.48
C GLU A 240 -13.77 -22.45 -8.03
N PHE A 241 -12.93 -22.89 -7.11
CA PHE A 241 -12.91 -22.44 -5.73
C PHE A 241 -12.73 -20.91 -5.65
N GLU A 242 -11.76 -20.37 -6.35
CA GLU A 242 -11.49 -18.92 -6.34
C GLU A 242 -12.59 -18.08 -6.98
N LYS A 243 -13.30 -18.60 -7.98
CA LYS A 243 -14.51 -17.96 -8.52
C LYS A 243 -15.61 -17.86 -7.46
N ILE A 244 -15.81 -18.92 -6.69
CA ILE A 244 -16.79 -18.93 -5.58
C ILE A 244 -16.37 -17.91 -4.52
N GLN A 245 -15.10 -17.88 -4.12
CA GLN A 245 -14.56 -16.91 -3.15
C GLN A 245 -14.73 -15.46 -3.66
N SER A 246 -14.38 -15.19 -4.90
CA SER A 246 -14.55 -13.86 -5.51
C SER A 246 -16.02 -13.43 -5.48
N THR A 247 -16.95 -14.34 -5.77
CA THR A 247 -18.39 -14.05 -5.75
C THR A 247 -18.88 -13.75 -4.33
N ARG A 248 -18.41 -14.51 -3.33
CA ARG A 248 -18.69 -14.28 -1.91
C ARG A 248 -18.20 -12.88 -1.49
N ILE A 249 -16.96 -12.54 -1.77
CA ILE A 249 -16.37 -11.25 -1.40
C ILE A 249 -17.15 -10.08 -2.03
N VAL A 250 -17.60 -10.21 -3.28
CA VAL A 250 -18.44 -9.18 -3.93
C VAL A 250 -19.78 -9.00 -3.22
N ARG A 251 -20.37 -10.06 -2.64
CA ARG A 251 -21.59 -9.95 -1.83
C ARG A 251 -21.29 -9.27 -0.48
N GLU A 252 -20.23 -9.69 0.21
CA GLU A 252 -19.76 -9.08 1.46
C GLU A 252 -19.46 -7.59 1.28
N TRP A 253 -18.85 -7.22 0.15
CA TRP A 253 -18.63 -5.82 -0.20
C TRP A 253 -19.91 -4.98 -0.20
N LYS A 254 -21.01 -5.51 -0.73
CA LYS A 254 -22.29 -4.77 -0.76
C LYS A 254 -22.82 -4.48 0.64
N VAL A 255 -22.63 -5.41 1.58
CA VAL A 255 -23.01 -5.24 2.98
C VAL A 255 -22.11 -4.20 3.64
N LEU A 256 -20.80 -4.38 3.55
CA LEU A 256 -19.83 -3.46 4.15
C LEU A 256 -19.96 -2.03 3.61
N ALA A 257 -20.17 -1.87 2.30
CA ALA A 257 -20.37 -0.55 1.70
C ALA A 257 -21.62 0.16 2.24
N LYS A 258 -22.68 -0.59 2.52
CA LYS A 258 -23.90 -0.06 3.15
C LYS A 258 -23.63 0.38 4.59
N GLU A 259 -22.98 -0.45 5.39
CA GLU A 259 -22.63 -0.15 6.79
C GLU A 259 -21.74 1.09 6.93
N ILE A 260 -20.78 1.26 6.03
CA ILE A 260 -19.80 2.36 6.13
C ILE A 260 -20.32 3.68 5.54
N PHE A 261 -21.13 3.63 4.49
CA PHE A 261 -21.46 4.83 3.70
C PHE A 261 -22.95 5.25 3.79
N GLU A 262 -23.83 4.45 4.35
CA GLU A 262 -25.21 4.80 4.64
C GLU A 262 -25.43 5.14 6.11
#